data_e91557c624b25e2c22424273ebb66d1b
#
_entry.id   e91557c624b25e2c22424273ebb66d1b
#
_cell.length_a   1.000
_cell.length_b   1.000
_cell.length_c   1.000
_cell.angle_alpha   90.00
_cell.angle_beta   90.00
_cell.angle_gamma   90.00
#
_symmetry.space_group_name_H-M   'P 1'
#
loop_
_entity.id
_entity.type
_entity.pdbx_description
1 polymer ?
#
loop_
_entity_poly.entity_id
_entity_poly.type
_entity_poly.pdbx_seq_one_letter_code
_entity_poly.pdbx_strand_id
1 'polypeptide(L)'
;MKKIWISLISALYCGFTLGYMQFADPRTNAGALSTIGLDHPVLFALWGAGTYGVLYLLLYTMYNKQKRRGLCHGLVLPAGAGMALTVCCPFDFERHTLWLLHCIGSLAFSVLSGVAIFLCFLLLFKKGRFWQCATVFWAALMIGDLILLLIYKETGLIEAMPVLTGVVLLNIAIYQKEKVTAYAA
;
A
#
# COMPACT_ATOMS: atom_id res chain seq x y z
N MET A 1 19.14 -11.08 10.42
CA MET A 1 19.62 -9.88 9.69
C MET A 1 18.62 -9.37 8.65
N LYS A 2 18.15 -10.18 7.67
CA LYS A 2 17.24 -9.69 6.60
C LYS A 2 15.96 -8.95 7.12
N LYS A 3 15.31 -9.45 8.18
CA LYS A 3 14.07 -8.83 8.71
C LYS A 3 14.30 -7.44 9.29
N ILE A 4 15.43 -7.21 9.98
CA ILE A 4 15.78 -5.91 10.57
C ILE A 4 15.94 -4.85 9.49
N TRP A 5 16.62 -5.20 8.38
CA TRP A 5 16.75 -4.28 7.23
C TRP A 5 15.41 -3.93 6.60
N ILE A 6 14.51 -4.92 6.46
CA ILE A 6 13.15 -4.68 5.96
C ILE A 6 12.41 -3.70 6.88
N SER A 7 12.50 -3.90 8.21
CA SER A 7 11.86 -3.00 9.16
C SER A 7 12.45 -1.59 9.13
N LEU A 8 13.76 -1.47 8.97
CA LEU A 8 14.42 -0.17 8.85
C LEU A 8 13.97 0.58 7.60
N ILE A 9 13.94 -0.10 6.44
CA ILE A 9 13.45 0.47 5.18
C ILE A 9 11.99 0.89 5.32
N SER A 10 11.15 0.04 5.95
CA SER A 10 9.74 0.37 6.20
C SER A 10 9.59 1.60 7.10
N ALA A 11 10.39 1.72 8.16
CA ALA A 11 10.36 2.87 9.07
C ALA A 11 10.81 4.16 8.37
N LEU A 12 11.89 4.10 7.58
CA LEU A 12 12.36 5.25 6.78
C LEU A 12 11.31 5.69 5.77
N TYR A 13 10.66 4.74 5.09
CA TYR A 13 9.58 5.03 4.16
C TYR A 13 8.38 5.68 4.87
N CYS A 14 7.94 5.15 6.02
CA CYS A 14 6.85 5.76 6.78
C CYS A 14 7.21 7.19 7.23
N GLY A 15 8.43 7.40 7.71
CA GLY A 15 8.92 8.74 8.06
C GLY A 15 8.93 9.70 6.88
N PHE A 16 9.38 9.24 5.72
CA PHE A 16 9.35 10.03 4.48
C PHE A 16 7.90 10.40 4.06
N THR A 17 6.98 9.43 4.10
CA THR A 17 5.56 9.66 3.76
C THR A 17 4.94 10.69 4.71
N LEU A 18 5.16 10.55 6.03
CA LEU A 18 4.67 11.50 7.01
C LEU A 18 5.28 12.91 6.81
N GLY A 19 6.55 13.00 6.45
CA GLY A 19 7.20 14.27 6.09
C GLY A 19 6.63 14.87 4.81
N TYR A 20 6.37 14.06 3.79
CA TYR A 20 5.77 14.51 2.52
C TYR A 20 4.34 15.05 2.72
N MET A 21 3.55 14.44 3.62
CA MET A 21 2.22 14.94 3.98
C MET A 21 2.22 16.33 4.65
N GLN A 22 3.37 16.83 5.13
CA GLN A 22 3.44 18.14 5.80
C GLN A 22 3.51 19.32 4.84
N PHE A 23 3.62 19.10 3.52
CA PHE A 23 3.65 20.19 2.54
C PHE A 23 2.30 20.90 2.38
N ALA A 24 1.19 20.27 2.78
CA ALA A 24 -0.14 20.89 2.87
C ALA A 24 -0.98 20.23 4.00
N ASP A 25 -2.16 20.77 4.32
CA ASP A 25 -3.05 20.12 5.31
C ASP A 25 -3.60 18.80 4.72
N PRO A 26 -3.19 17.63 5.26
CA PRO A 26 -3.53 16.33 4.69
C PRO A 26 -5.02 15.98 4.81
N ARG A 27 -5.82 16.79 5.49
CA ARG A 27 -7.28 16.63 5.61
C ARG A 27 -8.05 17.29 4.48
N THR A 28 -7.38 18.03 3.63
CA THR A 28 -7.97 18.77 2.51
C THR A 28 -7.62 18.13 1.18
N ASN A 29 -8.37 18.45 0.12
CA ASN A 29 -8.04 18.02 -1.24
C ASN A 29 -6.72 18.64 -1.75
N ALA A 30 -6.40 19.86 -1.30
CA ALA A 30 -5.10 20.49 -1.61
C ALA A 30 -3.93 19.73 -0.98
N GLY A 31 -4.18 19.01 0.12
CA GLY A 31 -3.20 18.15 0.79
C GLY A 31 -3.16 16.72 0.27
N ALA A 32 -3.90 16.35 -0.78
CA ALA A 32 -3.73 15.08 -1.44
C ALA A 32 -2.28 14.96 -1.98
N LEU A 33 -1.67 13.80 -1.82
CA LEU A 33 -0.27 13.60 -2.20
C LEU A 33 -0.06 13.79 -3.70
N SER A 34 -1.05 13.40 -4.50
CA SER A 34 -1.13 13.62 -5.94
C SER A 34 -1.18 15.11 -6.30
N THR A 35 -1.91 15.92 -5.51
CA THR A 35 -1.99 17.39 -5.69
C THR A 35 -0.68 18.06 -5.27
N ILE A 36 -0.10 17.71 -4.13
CA ILE A 36 1.23 18.17 -3.71
C ILE A 36 2.29 17.80 -4.79
N GLY A 37 2.08 16.66 -5.46
CA GLY A 37 2.93 16.19 -6.55
C GLY A 37 3.00 17.09 -7.76
N LEU A 38 2.00 17.96 -7.99
CA LEU A 38 2.06 18.98 -9.07
C LEU A 38 3.17 19.99 -8.83
N ASP A 39 3.33 20.45 -7.58
CA ASP A 39 4.37 21.40 -7.19
C ASP A 39 5.71 20.72 -6.90
N HIS A 40 5.67 19.43 -6.49
CA HIS A 40 6.83 18.66 -6.07
C HIS A 40 6.94 17.31 -6.80
N PRO A 41 7.05 17.27 -8.15
CA PRO A 41 6.96 16.03 -8.93
C PRO A 41 8.06 15.01 -8.61
N VAL A 42 9.25 15.45 -8.25
CA VAL A 42 10.36 14.56 -7.85
C VAL A 42 10.05 13.88 -6.52
N LEU A 43 9.50 14.60 -5.53
CA LEU A 43 9.13 14.02 -4.25
C LEU A 43 7.97 13.03 -4.40
N PHE A 44 7.00 13.34 -5.26
CA PHE A 44 5.90 12.42 -5.59
C PHE A 44 6.41 11.14 -6.26
N ALA A 45 7.35 11.27 -7.20
CA ALA A 45 7.98 10.11 -7.84
C ALA A 45 8.76 9.24 -6.83
N LEU A 46 9.50 9.86 -5.91
CA LEU A 46 10.19 9.15 -4.83
C LEU A 46 9.21 8.48 -3.88
N TRP A 47 8.11 9.14 -3.55
CA TRP A 47 7.05 8.56 -2.74
C TRP A 47 6.41 7.35 -3.42
N GLY A 48 6.03 7.46 -4.69
CA GLY A 48 5.44 6.36 -5.44
C GLY A 48 6.38 5.16 -5.60
N ALA A 49 7.64 5.41 -5.96
CA ALA A 49 8.67 4.37 -6.06
C ALA A 49 8.94 3.70 -4.70
N GLY A 50 9.01 4.49 -3.62
CA GLY A 50 9.16 4.01 -2.25
C GLY A 50 7.97 3.16 -1.81
N THR A 51 6.75 3.64 -2.06
CA THR A 51 5.49 2.93 -1.78
C THR A 51 5.48 1.55 -2.43
N TYR A 52 5.69 1.51 -3.75
CA TYR A 52 5.73 0.25 -4.48
C TYR A 52 6.86 -0.66 -3.99
N GLY A 53 8.06 -0.12 -3.84
CA GLY A 53 9.25 -0.89 -3.45
C GLY A 53 9.09 -1.55 -2.07
N VAL A 54 8.59 -0.81 -1.07
CA VAL A 54 8.39 -1.33 0.29
C VAL A 54 7.26 -2.36 0.32
N LEU A 55 6.12 -2.10 -0.33
CA LEU A 55 5.02 -3.06 -0.41
C LEU A 55 5.44 -4.33 -1.15
N TYR A 56 6.15 -4.20 -2.28
CA TYR A 56 6.67 -5.36 -3.00
C TYR A 56 7.60 -6.20 -2.13
N LEU A 57 8.55 -5.58 -1.43
CA LEU A 57 9.51 -6.26 -0.56
C LEU A 57 8.81 -7.04 0.58
N LEU A 58 7.84 -6.41 1.23
CA LEU A 58 7.07 -7.01 2.33
C LEU A 58 6.18 -8.14 1.82
N LEU A 59 5.40 -7.92 0.78
CA LEU A 59 4.51 -8.91 0.19
C LEU A 59 5.29 -10.09 -0.39
N TYR A 60 6.38 -9.82 -1.13
CA TYR A 60 7.25 -10.89 -1.63
C TYR A 60 7.80 -11.75 -0.49
N THR A 61 8.24 -11.13 0.61
CA THR A 61 8.73 -11.84 1.80
C THR A 61 7.64 -12.74 2.38
N MET A 62 6.42 -12.25 2.50
CA MET A 62 5.28 -12.98 3.06
C MET A 62 4.81 -14.12 2.14
N TYR A 63 4.61 -13.85 0.86
CA TYR A 63 4.19 -14.86 -0.12
C TYR A 63 5.26 -15.92 -0.38
N ASN A 64 6.54 -15.55 -0.28
CA ASN A 64 7.65 -16.50 -0.38
C ASN A 64 7.63 -17.51 0.78
N LYS A 65 7.37 -17.07 2.02
CA LYS A 65 7.16 -17.98 3.16
C LYS A 65 6.00 -18.94 2.94
N GLN A 66 4.94 -18.47 2.27
CA GLN A 66 3.75 -19.28 1.94
C GLN A 66 3.94 -20.15 0.68
N LYS A 67 5.10 -20.12 0.03
CA LYS A 67 5.39 -20.78 -1.27
C LYS A 67 4.43 -20.35 -2.40
N ARG A 68 3.94 -19.12 -2.36
CA ARG A 68 2.95 -18.53 -3.29
C ARG A 68 3.51 -17.35 -4.09
N ARG A 69 4.77 -17.43 -4.53
CA ARG A 69 5.45 -16.33 -5.27
C ARG A 69 4.69 -15.91 -6.53
N GLY A 70 4.14 -16.88 -7.28
CA GLY A 70 3.37 -16.59 -8.51
C GLY A 70 2.18 -15.66 -8.25
N LEU A 71 1.45 -15.87 -7.14
CA LEU A 71 0.34 -15.00 -6.76
C LEU A 71 0.83 -13.58 -6.41
N CYS A 72 1.96 -13.47 -5.70
CA CYS A 72 2.59 -12.17 -5.44
C CYS A 72 2.90 -11.42 -6.75
N HIS A 73 3.61 -12.06 -7.67
CA HIS A 73 3.96 -11.44 -8.94
C HIS A 73 2.73 -11.09 -9.79
N GLY A 74 1.71 -11.96 -9.82
CA GLY A 74 0.47 -11.73 -10.56
C GLY A 74 -0.35 -10.52 -10.09
N LEU A 75 -0.21 -10.12 -8.82
CA LEU A 75 -0.92 -8.97 -8.26
C LEU A 75 -0.03 -7.73 -8.16
N VAL A 76 1.19 -7.90 -7.65
CA VAL A 76 2.03 -6.75 -7.28
C VAL A 76 2.76 -6.15 -8.49
N LEU A 77 3.12 -6.94 -9.51
CA LEU A 77 3.72 -6.37 -10.72
C LEU A 77 2.75 -5.48 -11.51
N PRO A 78 1.48 -5.90 -11.76
CA PRO A 78 0.49 -5.00 -12.35
C PRO A 78 0.19 -3.78 -11.47
N ALA A 79 0.16 -3.93 -10.14
CA ALA A 79 0.06 -2.79 -9.23
C ALA A 79 1.20 -1.80 -9.45
N GLY A 80 2.44 -2.29 -9.61
CA GLY A 80 3.60 -1.46 -9.93
C GLY A 80 3.46 -0.71 -11.26
N ALA A 81 2.90 -1.34 -12.28
CA ALA A 81 2.57 -0.65 -13.53
C ALA A 81 1.53 0.46 -13.32
N GLY A 82 0.51 0.21 -12.48
CA GLY A 82 -0.44 1.24 -12.05
C GLY A 82 0.24 2.41 -11.35
N MET A 83 1.13 2.15 -10.39
CA MET A 83 1.88 3.20 -9.70
C MET A 83 2.79 3.98 -10.67
N ALA A 84 3.47 3.30 -11.60
CA ALA A 84 4.27 3.97 -12.61
C ALA A 84 3.43 4.91 -13.48
N LEU A 85 2.24 4.47 -13.90
CA LEU A 85 1.29 5.29 -14.65
C LEU A 85 0.85 6.52 -13.84
N THR A 86 0.51 6.35 -12.55
CA THR A 86 0.15 7.43 -11.64
C THR A 86 1.24 8.48 -11.53
N VAL A 87 2.49 8.04 -11.36
CA VAL A 87 3.64 8.95 -11.19
C VAL A 87 4.01 9.67 -12.51
N CYS A 88 3.91 8.96 -13.64
CA CYS A 88 4.25 9.54 -14.96
C CYS A 88 3.17 10.48 -15.50
N CYS A 89 1.92 10.38 -15.03
CA CYS A 89 0.81 11.21 -15.46
C CYS A 89 0.45 12.18 -14.34
N PRO A 90 0.66 13.51 -14.49
CA PRO A 90 0.32 14.48 -13.46
C PRO A 90 -1.19 14.53 -13.20
N PHE A 91 -1.58 14.78 -11.95
CA PHE A 91 -2.98 14.96 -11.51
C PHE A 91 -3.49 16.36 -11.91
N ASP A 92 -3.50 16.65 -13.20
CA ASP A 92 -3.79 17.97 -13.76
C ASP A 92 -5.12 17.96 -14.51
N PHE A 93 -6.12 18.62 -13.95
CA PHE A 93 -7.48 18.70 -14.51
C PHE A 93 -7.54 19.40 -15.88
N GLU A 94 -6.61 20.32 -16.18
CA GLU A 94 -6.56 21.00 -17.47
C GLU A 94 -6.16 20.03 -18.59
N ARG A 95 -5.39 18.98 -18.24
CA ARG A 95 -4.95 17.93 -19.14
C ARG A 95 -5.77 16.65 -18.91
N HIS A 96 -7.05 16.67 -19.28
CA HIS A 96 -8.02 15.60 -18.98
C HIS A 96 -7.51 14.18 -19.22
N THR A 97 -6.80 13.92 -20.33
CA THR A 97 -6.27 12.58 -20.64
C THR A 97 -5.21 12.14 -19.61
N LEU A 98 -4.30 13.05 -19.21
CA LEU A 98 -3.27 12.73 -18.22
C LEU A 98 -3.89 12.52 -16.84
N TRP A 99 -4.84 13.39 -16.47
CA TRP A 99 -5.61 13.22 -15.25
C TRP A 99 -6.34 11.86 -15.20
N LEU A 100 -7.00 11.46 -16.28
CA LEU A 100 -7.70 10.17 -16.36
C LEU A 100 -6.72 8.99 -16.23
N LEU A 101 -5.58 9.04 -16.90
CA LEU A 101 -4.53 8.02 -16.78
C LEU A 101 -3.96 7.94 -15.38
N HIS A 102 -3.76 9.09 -14.71
CA HIS A 102 -3.38 9.14 -13.30
C HIS A 102 -4.39 8.40 -12.42
N CYS A 103 -5.68 8.72 -12.54
CA CYS A 103 -6.76 8.10 -11.77
C CYS A 103 -6.85 6.59 -12.02
N ILE A 104 -6.73 6.14 -13.27
CA ILE A 104 -6.72 4.71 -13.62
C ILE A 104 -5.52 4.01 -12.98
N GLY A 105 -4.34 4.62 -13.06
CA GLY A 105 -3.12 4.09 -12.46
C GLY A 105 -3.23 3.98 -10.94
N SER A 106 -3.69 5.03 -10.29
CA SER A 106 -3.89 5.10 -8.83
C SER A 106 -4.91 4.05 -8.35
N LEU A 107 -6.05 3.94 -9.04
CA LEU A 107 -7.06 2.92 -8.73
C LEU A 107 -6.52 1.51 -8.92
N ALA A 108 -5.82 1.25 -10.03
CA ALA A 108 -5.21 -0.06 -10.30
C ALA A 108 -4.19 -0.43 -9.22
N PHE A 109 -3.31 0.51 -8.86
CA PHE A 109 -2.34 0.31 -7.77
C PHE A 109 -3.04 0.00 -6.44
N SER A 110 -4.01 0.83 -6.04
CA SER A 110 -4.71 0.71 -4.76
C SER A 110 -5.49 -0.60 -4.64
N VAL A 111 -6.25 -0.96 -5.67
CA VAL A 111 -7.05 -2.20 -5.69
C VAL A 111 -6.14 -3.43 -5.68
N LEU A 112 -5.16 -3.50 -6.57
CA LEU A 112 -4.31 -4.69 -6.69
C LEU A 112 -3.41 -4.89 -5.47
N SER A 113 -2.83 -3.81 -4.93
CA SER A 113 -2.04 -3.88 -3.69
C SER A 113 -2.92 -4.20 -2.48
N GLY A 114 -4.10 -3.59 -2.39
CA GLY A 114 -5.08 -3.88 -1.33
C GLY A 114 -5.53 -5.33 -1.33
N VAL A 115 -5.86 -5.89 -2.50
CA VAL A 115 -6.20 -7.30 -2.68
C VAL A 115 -5.00 -8.20 -2.35
N ALA A 116 -3.78 -7.82 -2.76
CA ALA A 116 -2.59 -8.59 -2.44
C ALA A 116 -2.36 -8.70 -0.92
N ILE A 117 -2.53 -7.61 -0.17
CA ILE A 117 -2.42 -7.61 1.30
C ILE A 117 -3.54 -8.45 1.91
N PHE A 118 -4.79 -8.26 1.45
CA PHE A 118 -5.94 -9.03 1.94
C PHE A 118 -5.74 -10.53 1.77
N LEU A 119 -5.39 -10.97 0.57
CA LEU A 119 -5.15 -12.39 0.28
C LEU A 119 -3.96 -12.94 1.06
N CYS A 120 -2.91 -12.14 1.27
CA CYS A 120 -1.77 -12.52 2.10
C CYS A 120 -2.22 -12.90 3.53
N PHE A 121 -3.09 -12.12 4.15
CA PHE A 121 -3.62 -12.40 5.49
C PHE A 121 -4.68 -13.51 5.48
N LEU A 122 -5.56 -13.52 4.47
CA LEU A 122 -6.62 -14.53 4.32
C LEU A 122 -6.04 -15.95 4.20
N LEU A 123 -4.97 -16.14 3.45
CA LEU A 123 -4.28 -17.43 3.30
C LEU A 123 -3.71 -17.94 4.63
N LEU A 124 -3.47 -17.04 5.58
CA LEU A 124 -2.98 -17.37 6.92
C LEU A 124 -4.10 -17.34 7.99
N PHE A 125 -5.35 -17.06 7.61
CA PHE A 125 -6.47 -16.84 8.53
C PHE A 125 -6.63 -17.96 9.58
N LYS A 126 -6.46 -19.21 9.17
CA LYS A 126 -6.55 -20.41 10.07
C LYS A 126 -5.32 -20.61 10.97
N LYS A 127 -4.25 -19.81 10.80
CA LYS A 127 -2.98 -19.95 11.54
C LYS A 127 -2.98 -19.27 12.92
N GLY A 128 -4.01 -18.51 13.27
CA GLY A 128 -4.16 -17.91 14.60
C GLY A 128 -4.86 -16.55 14.61
N ARG A 129 -5.16 -16.07 15.82
CA ARG A 129 -5.93 -14.82 16.05
C ARG A 129 -5.35 -13.60 15.37
N PHE A 130 -4.02 -13.44 15.36
CA PHE A 130 -3.38 -12.31 14.68
C PHE A 130 -3.83 -12.21 13.22
N TRP A 131 -3.81 -13.34 12.48
CA TRP A 131 -4.16 -13.39 11.07
C TRP A 131 -5.63 -13.10 10.83
N GLN A 132 -6.50 -13.59 11.72
CA GLN A 132 -7.95 -13.29 11.68
C GLN A 132 -8.20 -11.79 11.89
N CYS A 133 -7.62 -11.23 12.95
CA CYS A 133 -7.74 -9.79 13.23
C CYS A 133 -7.16 -8.94 12.10
N ALA A 134 -5.98 -9.29 11.58
CA ALA A 134 -5.36 -8.56 10.49
C ALA A 134 -6.20 -8.59 9.21
N THR A 135 -6.81 -9.75 8.87
CA THR A 135 -7.69 -9.90 7.71
C THR A 135 -8.94 -9.02 7.84
N VAL A 136 -9.63 -9.12 8.99
CA VAL A 136 -10.86 -8.36 9.24
C VAL A 136 -10.57 -6.86 9.31
N PHE A 137 -9.53 -6.48 10.04
CA PHE A 137 -9.12 -5.08 10.16
C PHE A 137 -8.75 -4.48 8.79
N TRP A 138 -7.97 -5.22 7.98
CA TRP A 138 -7.60 -4.75 6.64
C TRP A 138 -8.81 -4.59 5.72
N ALA A 139 -9.75 -5.55 5.73
CA ALA A 139 -10.99 -5.44 4.96
C ALA A 139 -11.82 -4.23 5.40
N ALA A 140 -11.98 -4.03 6.72
CA ALA A 140 -12.71 -2.88 7.27
C ALA A 140 -12.03 -1.54 6.91
N LEU A 141 -10.69 -1.48 6.96
CA LEU A 141 -9.92 -0.32 6.55
C LEU A 141 -10.17 0.03 5.08
N MET A 142 -10.06 -0.95 4.17
CA MET A 142 -10.26 -0.72 2.73
C MET A 142 -11.69 -0.29 2.39
N ILE A 143 -12.69 -0.87 3.07
CA ILE A 143 -14.09 -0.44 2.91
C ILE A 143 -14.28 0.97 3.46
N GLY A 144 -13.75 1.27 4.65
CA GLY A 144 -13.81 2.59 5.25
C GLY A 144 -13.15 3.65 4.39
N ASP A 145 -11.97 3.35 3.87
CA ASP A 145 -11.22 4.25 2.97
C ASP A 145 -11.99 4.54 1.68
N LEU A 146 -12.59 3.51 1.07
CA LEU A 146 -13.47 3.70 -0.10
C LEU A 146 -14.67 4.60 0.22
N ILE A 147 -15.31 4.42 1.38
CA ILE A 147 -16.42 5.28 1.82
C ILE A 147 -15.94 6.73 2.01
N LEU A 148 -14.79 6.92 2.66
CA LEU A 148 -14.21 8.24 2.86
C LEU A 148 -13.85 8.90 1.53
N LEU A 149 -13.29 8.15 0.58
CA LEU A 149 -12.98 8.63 -0.76
C LEU A 149 -14.24 9.12 -1.50
N LEU A 150 -15.36 8.39 -1.38
CA LEU A 150 -16.63 8.78 -2.01
C LEU A 150 -17.24 10.04 -1.38
N ILE A 151 -17.03 10.26 -0.07
CA ILE A 151 -17.61 11.41 0.67
C ILE A 151 -16.72 12.64 0.56
N TYR A 152 -15.42 12.49 0.86
CA TYR A 152 -14.47 13.60 1.00
C TYR A 152 -13.58 13.81 -0.23
N LYS A 153 -13.68 12.92 -1.22
CA LYS A 153 -12.76 12.85 -2.39
C LYS A 153 -11.33 12.57 -1.93
N GLU A 154 -10.37 12.87 -2.77
CA GLU A 154 -8.95 12.63 -2.48
C GLU A 154 -8.43 13.62 -1.44
N THR A 155 -7.82 13.08 -0.38
CA THR A 155 -7.07 13.83 0.63
C THR A 155 -5.78 13.08 0.96
N GLY A 156 -4.77 13.76 1.50
CA GLY A 156 -3.52 13.11 1.87
C GLY A 156 -3.68 11.99 2.89
N LEU A 157 -4.67 12.09 3.79
CA LEU A 157 -4.98 11.02 4.72
C LEU A 157 -5.54 9.79 4.00
N ILE A 158 -6.50 9.98 3.09
CA ILE A 158 -7.12 8.89 2.31
C ILE A 158 -6.06 8.18 1.44
N GLU A 159 -5.15 8.92 0.82
CA GLU A 159 -4.09 8.32 0.00
C GLU A 159 -2.99 7.62 0.84
N ALA A 160 -2.63 8.18 2.00
CA ALA A 160 -1.51 7.68 2.80
C ALA A 160 -1.91 6.58 3.80
N MET A 161 -3.09 6.65 4.43
CA MET A 161 -3.47 5.75 5.53
C MET A 161 -3.50 4.27 5.15
N PRO A 162 -4.07 3.85 4.01
CA PRO A 162 -4.04 2.44 3.62
C PRO A 162 -2.61 1.95 3.42
N VAL A 163 -1.77 2.76 2.78
CA VAL A 163 -0.38 2.40 2.50
C VAL A 163 0.43 2.27 3.78
N LEU A 164 0.40 3.29 4.65
CA LEU A 164 1.11 3.27 5.94
C LEU A 164 0.65 2.10 6.82
N THR A 165 -0.66 1.90 6.91
CA THR A 165 -1.23 0.79 7.69
C THR A 165 -0.83 -0.56 7.10
N GLY A 166 -0.88 -0.72 5.77
CA GLY A 166 -0.45 -1.93 5.08
C GLY A 166 1.02 -2.26 5.35
N VAL A 167 1.91 -1.25 5.25
CA VAL A 167 3.34 -1.40 5.55
C VAL A 167 3.56 -1.82 7.00
N VAL A 168 2.90 -1.16 7.97
CA VAL A 168 3.02 -1.50 9.39
C VAL A 168 2.52 -2.91 9.69
N LEU A 169 1.33 -3.27 9.21
CA LEU A 169 0.75 -4.60 9.43
C LEU A 169 1.62 -5.72 8.82
N LEU A 170 2.08 -5.54 7.58
CA LEU A 170 2.95 -6.50 6.92
C LEU A 170 4.30 -6.61 7.64
N ASN A 171 4.85 -5.49 8.14
CA ASN A 171 6.08 -5.49 8.92
C ASN A 171 5.91 -6.28 10.22
N ILE A 172 4.81 -6.09 10.96
CA ILE A 172 4.50 -6.90 12.15
C ILE A 172 4.34 -8.37 11.74
N ALA A 173 3.67 -8.65 10.62
CA ALA A 173 3.39 -10.00 10.13
C ALA A 173 4.66 -10.81 9.80
N ILE A 174 5.73 -10.19 9.31
CA ILE A 174 6.99 -10.90 9.02
C ILE A 174 7.65 -11.49 10.27
N TYR A 175 7.35 -10.96 11.46
CA TYR A 175 7.87 -11.45 12.75
C TYR A 175 6.96 -12.49 13.40
N GLN A 176 5.71 -12.65 12.96
CA GLN A 176 4.82 -13.65 13.53
C GLN A 176 5.37 -15.07 13.27
N LYS A 177 5.41 -15.87 14.34
CA LYS A 177 5.71 -17.30 14.25
C LYS A 177 4.45 -18.01 13.78
N GLU A 178 4.54 -18.73 12.67
CA GLU A 178 3.48 -19.70 12.33
C GLU A 178 3.51 -20.77 13.41
N LYS A 179 2.42 -20.89 14.18
CA LYS A 179 2.22 -22.10 14.99
C LYS A 179 2.08 -23.25 13.98
N VAL A 180 3.10 -24.06 13.88
CA VAL A 180 3.01 -25.37 13.21
C VAL A 180 2.02 -26.16 14.05
N THR A 181 0.75 -26.13 13.69
CA THR A 181 -0.20 -27.14 14.15
C THR A 181 0.24 -28.42 13.45
N ALA A 182 1.02 -29.22 14.18
CA ALA A 182 1.21 -30.61 13.86
C ALA A 182 -0.18 -31.26 13.97
N TYR A 183 -0.94 -31.25 12.89
CA TYR A 183 -1.98 -32.26 12.71
C TYR A 183 -1.21 -33.49 12.29
N ALA A 184 -0.86 -34.29 13.32
CA ALA A 184 -0.52 -35.67 13.17
C ALA A 184 -1.60 -36.35 12.33
N ALA A 185 -1.13 -37.18 11.44
CA ALA A 185 -1.77 -38.10 10.53
C ALA A 185 -3.10 -38.70 11.03
#